data_c67dea58af7a3ce4bf3eef37c01118fd
#
_entry.id   c67dea58af7a3ce4bf3eef37c01118fd
#
_cell.length_a   1.000
_cell.length_b   1.000
_cell.length_c   1.000
_cell.angle_alpha   90.00
_cell.angle_beta   90.00
_cell.angle_gamma   90.00
#
_symmetry.space_group_name_H-M   'P 1'
#
loop_
_entity.id
_entity.type
_entity.pdbx_description
1 polymer ?
#
loop_
_entity_poly.entity_id
_entity_poly.type
_entity_poly.pdbx_seq_one_letter_code
_entity_poly.pdbx_strand_id
1 'polypeptide(L)'
;MYFGLSEDQIFFQENVSKFLEDQASLDIIRSITEGDSLKLQGEIHSGLVNLGLGALLIPEEFGGLGLDLLFATAVSQSLGGGVAPIAFTGSYVMAPLAIIFGGNQRQKEKYLTQMSNNSIRIGVGFSQYIGARDNSTIEINNNKISGRSLFVLDAKEASHLMLSDANGVIGLVSSNSSGVEIVELTAVDKTRSYSEVILNNVDIDVLEQTMSSNDAINKAVDGGRIILAADSIGASQRLIDKAVAYSK
;
A
#
# COMPACT_ATOMS: atom_id res chain seq x y z
N MET A 1 3.82 -32.83 0.23
CA MET A 1 3.54 -31.42 0.55
C MET A 1 3.17 -30.74 -0.76
N TYR A 2 1.98 -30.13 -0.86
CA TYR A 2 1.55 -29.40 -2.05
C TYR A 2 2.10 -27.97 -1.98
N PHE A 3 2.79 -27.52 -3.03
CA PHE A 3 3.42 -26.19 -3.08
C PHE A 3 2.69 -25.18 -3.98
N GLY A 4 1.54 -25.57 -4.54
CA GLY A 4 0.70 -24.68 -5.35
C GLY A 4 -0.23 -23.83 -4.51
N LEU A 5 -0.89 -22.88 -5.18
CA LEU A 5 -1.94 -22.06 -4.59
C LEU A 5 -3.16 -22.92 -4.25
N SER A 6 -3.92 -22.55 -3.22
CA SER A 6 -5.21 -23.14 -2.92
C SER A 6 -6.26 -22.80 -3.99
N GLU A 7 -7.37 -23.54 -4.01
CA GLU A 7 -8.47 -23.25 -4.94
C GLU A 7 -9.03 -21.83 -4.74
N ASP A 8 -9.15 -21.37 -3.49
CA ASP A 8 -9.61 -20.03 -3.16
C ASP A 8 -8.64 -18.95 -3.64
N GLN A 9 -7.32 -19.17 -3.50
CA GLN A 9 -6.30 -18.26 -4.00
C GLN A 9 -6.34 -18.15 -5.52
N ILE A 10 -6.48 -19.29 -6.21
CA ILE A 10 -6.60 -19.33 -7.69
C ILE A 10 -7.87 -18.60 -8.13
N PHE A 11 -9.00 -18.90 -7.51
CA PHE A 11 -10.27 -18.27 -7.83
C PHE A 11 -10.23 -16.74 -7.66
N PHE A 12 -9.64 -16.27 -6.57
CA PHE A 12 -9.51 -14.84 -6.32
C PHE A 12 -8.55 -14.17 -7.33
N GLN A 13 -7.44 -14.82 -7.64
CA GLN A 13 -6.46 -14.38 -8.63
C GLN A 13 -7.10 -14.26 -10.03
N GLU A 14 -7.91 -15.25 -10.43
CA GLU A 14 -8.66 -15.23 -11.70
C GLU A 14 -9.68 -14.09 -11.76
N ASN A 15 -10.42 -13.83 -10.66
CA ASN A 15 -11.37 -12.72 -10.59
C ASN A 15 -10.68 -11.35 -10.74
N VAL A 16 -9.55 -11.15 -10.07
CA VAL A 16 -8.75 -9.92 -10.20
C VAL A 16 -8.22 -9.78 -11.62
N SER A 17 -7.67 -10.85 -12.20
CA SER A 17 -7.16 -10.85 -13.58
C SER A 17 -8.26 -10.52 -14.58
N LYS A 18 -9.42 -11.15 -14.47
CA LYS A 18 -10.57 -10.90 -15.33
C LYS A 18 -11.08 -9.46 -15.21
N PHE A 19 -11.19 -8.94 -13.98
CA PHE A 19 -11.57 -7.55 -13.77
C PHE A 19 -10.61 -6.59 -14.48
N LEU A 20 -9.30 -6.82 -14.37
CA LEU A 20 -8.30 -5.99 -15.03
C LEU A 20 -8.34 -6.10 -16.56
N GLU A 21 -8.56 -7.29 -17.10
CA GLU A 21 -8.75 -7.48 -18.55
C GLU A 21 -9.94 -6.72 -19.09
N ASP A 22 -11.05 -6.72 -18.34
CA ASP A 22 -12.31 -6.07 -18.74
C ASP A 22 -12.30 -4.54 -18.55
N GLN A 23 -11.66 -4.04 -17.47
CA GLN A 23 -11.79 -2.64 -17.04
C GLN A 23 -10.50 -1.82 -17.13
N ALA A 24 -9.34 -2.45 -17.28
CA ALA A 24 -8.03 -1.82 -17.23
C ALA A 24 -7.14 -2.24 -18.41
N SER A 25 -7.67 -2.11 -19.64
CA SER A 25 -6.87 -2.37 -20.84
C SER A 25 -5.61 -1.49 -20.87
N LEU A 26 -4.55 -1.91 -21.58
CA LEU A 26 -3.33 -1.12 -21.68
C LEU A 26 -3.55 0.29 -22.23
N ASP A 27 -4.55 0.49 -23.07
CA ASP A 27 -4.85 1.82 -23.60
C ASP A 27 -5.51 2.71 -22.54
N ILE A 28 -6.36 2.13 -21.68
CA ILE A 28 -6.89 2.80 -20.49
C ILE A 28 -5.75 3.17 -19.53
N ILE A 29 -4.85 2.22 -19.24
CA ILE A 29 -3.70 2.50 -18.36
C ILE A 29 -2.81 3.61 -18.92
N ARG A 30 -2.53 3.62 -20.23
CA ARG A 30 -1.79 4.71 -20.88
C ARG A 30 -2.48 6.05 -20.70
N SER A 31 -3.78 6.14 -20.95
CA SER A 31 -4.52 7.40 -20.78
C SER A 31 -4.52 7.89 -19.33
N ILE A 32 -4.57 6.98 -18.34
CA ILE A 32 -4.41 7.32 -16.92
C ILE A 32 -3.02 7.90 -16.66
N THR A 33 -1.96 7.27 -17.16
CA THR A 33 -0.57 7.72 -16.94
C THR A 33 -0.24 9.04 -17.67
N GLU A 34 -1.01 9.41 -18.69
CA GLU A 34 -0.95 10.69 -19.39
C GLU A 34 -1.76 11.78 -18.69
N GLY A 35 -2.59 11.41 -17.71
CA GLY A 35 -3.39 12.34 -16.92
C GLY A 35 -4.79 12.59 -17.47
N ASP A 36 -5.16 11.95 -18.58
CA ASP A 36 -6.42 12.20 -19.29
C ASP A 36 -7.64 11.51 -18.68
N SER A 37 -7.43 10.57 -17.74
CA SER A 37 -8.48 9.64 -17.29
C SER A 37 -8.46 9.37 -15.78
N LEU A 38 -8.31 10.40 -14.94
CA LEU A 38 -8.33 10.28 -13.48
C LEU A 38 -9.62 9.64 -12.95
N LYS A 39 -10.75 9.87 -13.62
CA LYS A 39 -12.02 9.23 -13.27
C LYS A 39 -11.94 7.72 -13.43
N LEU A 40 -11.39 7.22 -14.54
CA LEU A 40 -11.20 5.79 -14.78
C LEU A 40 -10.26 5.15 -13.75
N GLN A 41 -9.21 5.86 -13.34
CA GLN A 41 -8.35 5.39 -12.25
C GLN A 41 -9.15 5.16 -10.97
N GLY A 42 -10.02 6.10 -10.59
CA GLY A 42 -10.91 5.97 -9.44
C GLY A 42 -11.92 4.82 -9.58
N GLU A 43 -12.45 4.58 -10.77
CA GLU A 43 -13.38 3.48 -11.05
C GLU A 43 -12.67 2.12 -10.96
N ILE A 44 -11.48 1.97 -11.53
CA ILE A 44 -10.65 0.75 -11.43
C ILE A 44 -10.30 0.50 -9.96
N HIS A 45 -9.84 1.52 -9.25
CA HIS A 45 -9.52 1.41 -7.82
C HIS A 45 -10.74 0.93 -7.02
N SER A 46 -11.91 1.57 -7.21
CA SER A 46 -13.14 1.20 -6.51
C SER A 46 -13.59 -0.24 -6.83
N GLY A 47 -13.46 -0.65 -8.09
CA GLY A 47 -13.76 -2.01 -8.51
C GLY A 47 -12.89 -3.06 -7.83
N LEU A 48 -11.57 -2.83 -7.78
CA LEU A 48 -10.63 -3.72 -7.09
C LEU A 48 -10.89 -3.77 -5.57
N VAL A 49 -11.20 -2.63 -4.97
CA VAL A 49 -11.57 -2.56 -3.55
C VAL A 49 -12.87 -3.33 -3.28
N ASN A 50 -13.87 -3.23 -4.16
CA ASN A 50 -15.13 -3.99 -4.05
C ASN A 50 -14.93 -5.51 -4.22
N LEU A 51 -13.85 -5.96 -4.86
CA LEU A 51 -13.43 -7.36 -4.86
C LEU A 51 -12.79 -7.80 -3.53
N GLY A 52 -12.65 -6.91 -2.54
CA GLY A 52 -12.12 -7.22 -1.22
C GLY A 52 -10.64 -6.89 -1.01
N LEU A 53 -9.94 -6.31 -2.00
CA LEU A 53 -8.51 -6.04 -1.89
C LEU A 53 -8.15 -5.11 -0.72
N GLY A 54 -9.02 -4.15 -0.41
CA GLY A 54 -8.79 -3.19 0.66
C GLY A 54 -8.85 -3.79 2.07
N ALA A 55 -9.55 -4.91 2.23
CA ALA A 55 -9.80 -5.56 3.52
C ALA A 55 -9.09 -6.92 3.68
N LEU A 56 -8.26 -7.31 2.70
CA LEU A 56 -7.72 -8.65 2.54
C LEU A 56 -6.95 -9.15 3.77
N LEU A 57 -6.00 -8.36 4.29
CA LEU A 57 -5.16 -8.71 5.44
C LEU A 57 -5.76 -8.30 6.80
N ILE A 58 -6.85 -7.55 6.79
CA ILE A 58 -7.47 -7.05 8.03
C ILE A 58 -8.23 -8.21 8.69
N PRO A 59 -8.02 -8.46 10.00
CA PRO A 59 -8.74 -9.51 10.72
C PRO A 59 -10.26 -9.33 10.67
N GLU A 60 -11.00 -10.46 10.66
CA GLU A 60 -12.46 -10.47 10.60
C GLU A 60 -13.11 -9.67 11.74
N GLU A 61 -12.51 -9.68 12.94
CA GLU A 61 -12.98 -8.90 14.08
C GLU A 61 -13.04 -7.38 13.84
N PHE A 62 -12.27 -6.87 12.84
CA PHE A 62 -12.28 -5.47 12.40
C PHE A 62 -12.99 -5.28 11.05
N GLY A 63 -13.76 -6.27 10.60
CA GLY A 63 -14.53 -6.23 9.36
C GLY A 63 -13.73 -6.54 8.10
N GLY A 64 -12.54 -7.14 8.24
CA GLY A 64 -11.72 -7.60 7.12
C GLY A 64 -12.00 -9.03 6.70
N LEU A 65 -11.18 -9.55 5.76
CA LEU A 65 -11.27 -10.93 5.26
C LEU A 65 -10.37 -11.91 6.05
N GLY A 66 -9.47 -11.42 6.89
CA GLY A 66 -8.58 -12.23 7.72
C GLY A 66 -7.62 -13.14 6.95
N LEU A 67 -7.35 -12.84 5.68
CA LEU A 67 -6.49 -13.64 4.83
C LEU A 67 -5.01 -13.36 5.11
N ASP A 68 -4.14 -14.26 4.68
CA ASP A 68 -2.71 -14.19 4.94
C ASP A 68 -1.90 -13.45 3.85
N LEU A 69 -0.62 -13.25 4.11
CA LEU A 69 0.29 -12.59 3.17
C LEU A 69 0.49 -13.43 1.90
N LEU A 70 0.39 -14.75 1.95
CA LEU A 70 0.47 -15.62 0.77
C LEU A 70 -0.70 -15.34 -0.18
N PHE A 71 -1.89 -15.12 0.37
CA PHE A 71 -3.05 -14.73 -0.42
C PHE A 71 -2.83 -13.37 -1.10
N ALA A 72 -2.34 -12.37 -0.36
CA ALA A 72 -1.99 -11.07 -0.91
C ALA A 72 -0.91 -11.16 -2.01
N THR A 73 0.02 -12.11 -1.87
CA THR A 73 1.07 -12.40 -2.87
C THR A 73 0.47 -12.89 -4.18
N ALA A 74 -0.48 -13.83 -4.12
CA ALA A 74 -1.19 -14.32 -5.31
C ALA A 74 -1.95 -13.19 -6.02
N VAL A 75 -2.66 -12.36 -5.27
CA VAL A 75 -3.35 -11.16 -5.78
C VAL A 75 -2.37 -10.19 -6.45
N SER A 76 -1.22 -9.95 -5.81
CA SER A 76 -0.20 -9.02 -6.34
C SER A 76 0.35 -9.45 -7.69
N GLN A 77 0.48 -10.75 -7.95
CA GLN A 77 0.87 -11.25 -9.28
C GLN A 77 -0.15 -10.85 -10.37
N SER A 78 -1.45 -10.95 -10.10
CA SER A 78 -2.48 -10.50 -11.03
C SER A 78 -2.44 -8.99 -11.24
N LEU A 79 -2.23 -8.21 -10.17
CA LEU A 79 -2.11 -6.75 -10.25
C LEU A 79 -0.93 -6.32 -11.12
N GLY A 80 0.25 -6.93 -10.92
CA GLY A 80 1.43 -6.69 -11.74
C GLY A 80 1.25 -7.08 -13.20
N GLY A 81 0.66 -8.26 -13.46
CA GLY A 81 0.35 -8.73 -14.81
C GLY A 81 -0.63 -7.83 -15.57
N GLY A 82 -1.56 -7.18 -14.86
CA GLY A 82 -2.51 -6.23 -15.39
C GLY A 82 -2.04 -4.76 -15.35
N VAL A 83 -0.87 -4.46 -14.80
CA VAL A 83 -0.35 -3.09 -14.60
C VAL A 83 -1.35 -2.22 -13.82
N ALA A 84 -1.94 -2.78 -12.76
CA ALA A 84 -3.03 -2.15 -12.04
C ALA A 84 -2.61 -0.85 -11.32
N PRO A 85 -3.31 0.28 -11.54
CA PRO A 85 -3.00 1.56 -10.91
C PRO A 85 -3.66 1.64 -9.51
N ILE A 86 -3.19 0.81 -8.58
CA ILE A 86 -3.74 0.71 -7.22
C ILE A 86 -2.64 0.80 -6.15
N ALA A 87 -2.97 1.46 -5.04
CA ALA A 87 -2.14 1.62 -3.84
C ALA A 87 -2.00 0.32 -3.02
N PHE A 88 -1.75 -0.83 -3.65
CA PHE A 88 -1.85 -2.13 -2.98
C PHE A 88 -0.75 -2.33 -1.94
N THR A 89 0.50 -2.06 -2.30
CA THR A 89 1.66 -2.32 -1.42
C THR A 89 1.62 -1.47 -0.15
N GLY A 90 1.47 -0.15 -0.26
CA GLY A 90 1.49 0.76 0.87
C GLY A 90 0.21 0.65 1.70
N SER A 91 -0.90 1.06 1.11
CA SER A 91 -2.17 1.23 1.82
C SER A 91 -2.82 -0.08 2.24
N TYR A 92 -2.70 -1.15 1.45
CA TYR A 92 -3.47 -2.38 1.69
C TYR A 92 -2.63 -3.56 2.21
N VAL A 93 -1.29 -3.42 2.26
CA VAL A 93 -0.42 -4.44 2.86
C VAL A 93 0.43 -3.87 3.99
N MET A 94 1.27 -2.86 3.73
CA MET A 94 2.19 -2.36 4.74
C MET A 94 1.45 -1.69 5.91
N ALA A 95 0.45 -0.86 5.63
CA ALA A 95 -0.30 -0.15 6.66
C ALA A 95 -1.08 -1.10 7.59
N PRO A 96 -1.91 -2.05 7.11
CA PRO A 96 -2.59 -2.98 8.01
C PRO A 96 -1.60 -3.84 8.80
N LEU A 97 -0.51 -4.35 8.20
CA LEU A 97 0.50 -5.12 8.94
C LEU A 97 1.13 -4.29 10.07
N ALA A 98 1.50 -3.03 9.81
CA ALA A 98 2.06 -2.16 10.84
C ALA A 98 1.08 -1.94 12.00
N ILE A 99 -0.23 -1.76 11.72
CA ILE A 99 -1.24 -1.56 12.76
C ILE A 99 -1.52 -2.86 13.52
N ILE A 100 -1.62 -4.00 12.83
CA ILE A 100 -1.88 -5.32 13.45
C ILE A 100 -0.78 -5.65 14.47
N PHE A 101 0.48 -5.40 14.12
CA PHE A 101 1.63 -5.75 14.97
C PHE A 101 2.11 -4.62 15.88
N GLY A 102 1.77 -3.37 15.58
CA GLY A 102 2.28 -2.19 16.31
C GLY A 102 1.24 -1.44 17.12
N GLY A 103 -0.03 -1.57 16.78
CA GLY A 103 -1.11 -0.86 17.46
C GLY A 103 -1.59 -1.57 18.72
N ASN A 104 -2.04 -0.79 19.72
CA ASN A 104 -2.85 -1.30 20.82
C ASN A 104 -4.29 -1.60 20.35
N GLN A 105 -5.12 -2.23 21.20
CA GLN A 105 -6.48 -2.63 20.83
C GLN A 105 -7.33 -1.47 20.31
N ARG A 106 -7.28 -0.31 20.98
CA ARG A 106 -8.02 0.90 20.57
C ARG A 106 -7.57 1.39 19.18
N GLN A 107 -6.26 1.35 18.91
CA GLN A 107 -5.72 1.77 17.62
C GLN A 107 -6.10 0.80 16.50
N LYS A 108 -6.08 -0.50 16.76
CA LYS A 108 -6.56 -1.54 15.83
C LYS A 108 -8.04 -1.33 15.49
N GLU A 109 -8.89 -1.21 16.48
CA GLU A 109 -10.32 -0.94 16.30
C GLU A 109 -10.56 0.34 15.50
N LYS A 110 -9.84 1.43 15.84
CA LYS A 110 -9.98 2.72 15.15
C LYS A 110 -9.57 2.65 13.68
N TYR A 111 -8.38 2.15 13.40
CA TYR A 111 -7.81 2.27 12.06
C TYR A 111 -8.20 1.10 11.15
N LEU A 112 -8.13 -0.16 11.64
CA LEU A 112 -8.43 -1.32 10.80
C LEU A 112 -9.90 -1.36 10.39
N THR A 113 -10.84 -0.99 11.27
CA THR A 113 -12.27 -0.91 10.93
C THR A 113 -12.54 0.17 9.87
N GLN A 114 -11.85 1.32 9.94
CA GLN A 114 -12.00 2.35 8.92
C GLN A 114 -11.32 1.99 7.60
N MET A 115 -10.25 1.21 7.63
CA MET A 115 -9.62 0.68 6.42
C MET A 115 -10.48 -0.39 5.77
N SER A 116 -11.06 -1.33 6.54
CA SER A 116 -11.87 -2.43 6.00
C SER A 116 -13.12 -1.94 5.26
N ASN A 117 -13.74 -0.85 5.73
CA ASN A 117 -14.89 -0.22 5.07
C ASN A 117 -14.52 0.91 4.10
N ASN A 118 -13.21 1.07 3.79
CA ASN A 118 -12.66 2.09 2.89
C ASN A 118 -12.96 3.55 3.27
N SER A 119 -13.25 3.84 4.54
CA SER A 119 -13.46 5.21 5.03
C SER A 119 -12.16 6.00 5.11
N ILE A 120 -11.01 5.32 5.25
CA ILE A 120 -9.68 5.91 5.21
C ILE A 120 -8.76 5.14 4.27
N ARG A 121 -7.82 5.89 3.68
CA ARG A 121 -6.65 5.36 2.98
C ARG A 121 -5.41 5.89 3.67
N ILE A 122 -4.38 5.05 3.79
CA ILE A 122 -3.15 5.40 4.52
C ILE A 122 -1.97 5.38 3.55
N GLY A 123 -1.29 6.52 3.40
CA GLY A 123 -0.01 6.60 2.72
C GLY A 123 1.12 6.16 3.65
N VAL A 124 2.15 5.47 3.14
CA VAL A 124 3.19 4.86 3.97
C VAL A 124 4.57 5.39 3.64
N GLY A 125 5.28 5.90 4.66
CA GLY A 125 6.61 6.47 4.54
C GLY A 125 7.59 5.94 5.61
N PHE A 126 8.35 4.90 5.26
CA PHE A 126 9.37 4.29 6.12
C PHE A 126 10.80 4.47 5.58
N SER A 127 11.01 5.44 4.69
CA SER A 127 12.28 5.65 3.98
C SER A 127 13.46 5.90 4.89
N GLN A 128 13.26 6.58 6.02
CA GLN A 128 14.32 6.82 7.00
C GLN A 128 14.76 5.53 7.69
N TYR A 129 13.81 4.70 8.12
CA TYR A 129 14.11 3.41 8.77
C TYR A 129 14.85 2.44 7.84
N ILE A 130 14.43 2.35 6.59
CA ILE A 130 15.06 1.45 5.60
C ILE A 130 16.34 2.01 4.98
N GLY A 131 16.76 3.23 5.35
CA GLY A 131 17.98 3.86 4.83
C GLY A 131 17.91 4.17 3.33
N ALA A 132 16.72 4.46 2.80
CA ALA A 132 16.53 4.64 1.37
C ALA A 132 17.26 5.87 0.80
N ARG A 133 17.41 6.93 1.59
CA ARG A 133 18.18 8.14 1.27
C ARG A 133 18.49 8.95 2.53
N ASP A 134 19.59 9.72 2.51
CA ASP A 134 20.08 10.50 3.64
C ASP A 134 19.26 11.74 4.01
N ASN A 135 18.23 12.07 3.24
CA ASN A 135 17.47 13.32 3.39
C ASN A 135 16.11 13.15 4.11
N SER A 136 15.79 11.98 4.59
CA SER A 136 14.64 11.78 5.49
C SER A 136 15.06 12.08 6.92
N THR A 137 14.31 12.96 7.60
CA THR A 137 14.67 13.47 8.95
C THR A 137 13.42 13.54 9.81
N ILE A 138 12.76 12.41 10.03
CA ILE A 138 11.58 12.34 10.89
C ILE A 138 12.01 12.25 12.35
N GLU A 139 11.48 13.13 13.17
CA GLU A 139 11.62 13.13 14.62
C GLU A 139 10.25 13.05 15.27
N ILE A 140 10.07 12.05 16.14
CA ILE A 140 8.83 11.83 16.90
C ILE A 140 9.13 12.06 18.37
N ASN A 141 8.57 13.13 18.95
CA ASN A 141 8.77 13.53 20.33
C ASN A 141 7.46 14.02 20.95
N ASN A 142 7.10 13.53 22.15
CA ASN A 142 5.93 13.99 22.91
C ASN A 142 4.63 14.04 22.07
N ASN A 143 4.34 12.99 21.32
CA ASN A 143 3.20 12.89 20.41
C ASN A 143 3.14 13.99 19.34
N LYS A 144 4.28 14.55 19.00
CA LYS A 144 4.47 15.45 17.86
C LYS A 144 5.48 14.86 16.89
N ILE A 145 5.26 15.15 15.62
CA ILE A 145 6.16 14.77 14.54
C ILE A 145 6.59 16.02 13.78
N SER A 146 7.88 16.07 13.46
CA SER A 146 8.47 17.08 12.60
C SER A 146 9.49 16.44 11.68
N GLY A 147 9.82 17.14 10.59
CA GLY A 147 10.84 16.71 9.66
C GLY A 147 10.31 16.40 8.28
N ARG A 148 10.96 15.48 7.59
CA ARG A 148 10.75 15.22 6.17
C ARG A 148 10.85 13.73 5.87
N SER A 149 9.83 13.18 5.21
CA SER A 149 9.84 11.80 4.71
C SER A 149 9.81 11.80 3.18
N LEU A 150 10.74 11.09 2.56
CA LEU A 150 10.82 10.91 1.10
C LEU A 150 10.18 9.59 0.69
N PHE A 151 9.71 9.54 -0.55
CA PHE A 151 9.13 8.35 -1.16
C PHE A 151 7.96 7.75 -0.37
N VAL A 152 7.12 8.63 0.20
CA VAL A 152 5.89 8.19 0.86
C VAL A 152 4.96 7.63 -0.21
N LEU A 153 4.61 6.35 -0.06
CA LEU A 153 3.74 5.62 -0.96
C LEU A 153 2.31 6.15 -0.82
N ASP A 154 1.67 6.45 -1.93
CA ASP A 154 0.23 6.74 -2.04
C ASP A 154 -0.27 7.90 -1.17
N ALA A 155 0.59 8.86 -0.80
CA ALA A 155 0.26 9.96 0.09
C ALA A 155 -0.76 10.94 -0.51
N LYS A 156 -0.76 11.15 -1.82
CA LYS A 156 -1.57 12.17 -2.51
C LYS A 156 -3.06 12.05 -2.21
N GLU A 157 -3.57 10.84 -2.22
CA GLU A 157 -5.00 10.55 -2.01
C GLU A 157 -5.30 9.94 -0.63
N ALA A 158 -4.29 9.90 0.23
CA ALA A 158 -4.45 9.34 1.56
C ALA A 158 -5.10 10.36 2.51
N SER A 159 -6.02 9.89 3.34
CA SER A 159 -6.58 10.67 4.44
C SER A 159 -5.66 10.68 5.67
N HIS A 160 -4.79 9.69 5.77
CA HIS A 160 -3.79 9.55 6.82
C HIS A 160 -2.44 9.16 6.25
N LEU A 161 -1.38 9.57 6.95
CA LEU A 161 0.00 9.22 6.64
C LEU A 161 0.56 8.40 7.80
N MET A 162 1.12 7.25 7.50
CA MET A 162 1.85 6.40 8.41
C MET A 162 3.34 6.60 8.18
N LEU A 163 4.02 7.14 9.16
CA LEU A 163 5.41 7.55 9.05
C LEU A 163 6.24 6.90 10.17
N SER A 164 7.52 6.67 9.92
CA SER A 164 8.44 6.18 10.94
C SER A 164 9.66 7.07 11.08
N ASP A 165 10.22 7.10 12.29
CA ASP A 165 11.57 7.62 12.53
C ASP A 165 12.66 6.57 12.20
N ALA A 166 13.92 6.94 12.41
CA ALA A 166 15.07 6.07 12.18
C ALA A 166 15.12 4.85 13.14
N ASN A 167 14.46 4.93 14.29
CA ASN A 167 14.42 3.87 15.29
C ASN A 167 13.30 2.86 15.05
N GLY A 168 12.41 3.12 14.08
CA GLY A 168 11.29 2.25 13.77
C GLY A 168 10.02 2.56 14.57
N VAL A 169 9.98 3.67 15.29
CA VAL A 169 8.75 4.17 15.90
C VAL A 169 7.79 4.63 14.82
N ILE A 170 6.59 4.08 14.78
CA ILE A 170 5.58 4.38 13.77
C ILE A 170 4.46 5.21 14.38
N GLY A 171 3.97 6.18 13.62
CA GLY A 171 2.76 6.89 13.99
C GLY A 171 1.92 7.31 12.78
N LEU A 172 0.67 7.66 13.05
CA LEU A 172 -0.30 8.13 12.08
C LEU A 172 -0.64 9.61 12.30
N VAL A 173 -0.63 10.35 11.20
CA VAL A 173 -1.09 11.75 11.16
C VAL A 173 -2.22 11.88 10.13
N SER A 174 -3.17 12.80 10.36
CA SER A 174 -4.13 13.16 9.32
C SER A 174 -3.42 13.98 8.25
N SER A 175 -3.61 13.65 6.98
CA SER A 175 -3.03 14.39 5.85
C SER A 175 -3.48 15.85 5.78
N ASN A 176 -4.65 16.16 6.36
CA ASN A 176 -5.23 17.49 6.40
C ASN A 176 -4.83 18.30 7.66
N SER A 177 -3.95 17.78 8.52
CA SER A 177 -3.49 18.50 9.70
C SER A 177 -2.68 19.73 9.32
N SER A 178 -2.87 20.80 10.10
CA SER A 178 -1.99 21.97 9.97
C SER A 178 -0.54 21.59 10.19
N GLY A 179 0.36 22.03 9.31
CA GLY A 179 1.78 21.68 9.34
C GLY A 179 2.15 20.43 8.53
N VAL A 180 1.21 19.82 7.80
CA VAL A 180 1.46 18.78 6.81
C VAL A 180 1.48 19.38 5.42
N GLU A 181 2.57 19.16 4.67
CA GLU A 181 2.70 19.48 3.26
C GLU A 181 3.05 18.21 2.49
N ILE A 182 2.34 17.94 1.40
CA ILE A 182 2.55 16.78 0.52
C ILE A 182 2.98 17.29 -0.85
N VAL A 183 4.19 16.92 -1.25
CA VAL A 183 4.77 17.29 -2.54
C VAL A 183 4.89 16.05 -3.40
N GLU A 184 4.16 15.99 -4.52
CA GLU A 184 4.19 14.86 -5.44
C GLU A 184 5.55 14.77 -6.15
N LEU A 185 6.12 13.57 -6.18
CA LEU A 185 7.39 13.29 -6.85
C LEU A 185 7.13 12.72 -8.25
N THR A 186 7.89 13.20 -9.23
CA THR A 186 7.86 12.65 -10.59
C THR A 186 8.58 11.29 -10.60
N ALA A 187 7.86 10.23 -10.94
CA ALA A 187 8.39 8.90 -11.10
C ALA A 187 8.34 8.42 -12.55
N VAL A 188 9.19 7.45 -12.89
CA VAL A 188 9.17 6.77 -14.20
C VAL A 188 7.90 5.93 -14.32
N ASP A 189 7.57 5.17 -13.27
CA ASP A 189 6.30 4.47 -13.17
C ASP A 189 5.20 5.43 -12.70
N LYS A 190 4.34 5.81 -13.64
CA LYS A 190 3.20 6.70 -13.39
C LYS A 190 1.94 6.00 -12.92
N THR A 191 1.97 4.67 -12.79
CA THR A 191 0.85 3.90 -12.22
C THR A 191 0.89 3.90 -10.68
N ARG A 192 1.98 4.38 -10.09
CA ARG A 192 2.20 4.50 -8.63
C ARG A 192 2.46 5.95 -8.28
N SER A 193 2.01 6.38 -7.11
CA SER A 193 2.30 7.72 -6.61
C SER A 193 3.31 7.68 -5.47
N TYR A 194 4.28 8.59 -5.55
CA TYR A 194 5.29 8.81 -4.52
C TYR A 194 5.28 10.28 -4.16
N SER A 195 5.41 10.58 -2.89
CA SER A 195 5.44 11.96 -2.42
C SER A 195 6.59 12.17 -1.44
N GLU A 196 7.00 13.41 -1.34
CA GLU A 196 7.68 13.96 -0.20
C GLU A 196 6.65 14.51 0.76
N VAL A 197 6.78 14.20 2.05
CA VAL A 197 5.93 14.75 3.11
C VAL A 197 6.79 15.56 4.06
N ILE A 198 6.43 16.84 4.24
CA ILE A 198 7.09 17.79 5.13
C ILE A 198 6.14 18.03 6.30
N LEU A 199 6.68 17.97 7.52
CA LEU A 199 5.91 18.05 8.75
C LEU A 199 6.52 19.10 9.69
N ASN A 200 5.65 19.95 10.24
CA ASN A 200 6.05 20.97 11.19
C ASN A 200 5.18 20.90 12.46
N ASN A 201 5.70 20.25 13.48
CA ASN A 201 5.09 20.12 14.82
C ASN A 201 3.64 19.59 14.79
N VAL A 202 3.39 18.55 14.00
CA VAL A 202 2.06 17.95 13.80
C VAL A 202 1.74 16.95 14.90
N ASP A 203 0.49 16.88 15.36
CA ASP A 203 0.03 15.84 16.28
C ASP A 203 0.06 14.47 15.61
N ILE A 204 0.61 13.46 16.31
CA ILE A 204 0.77 12.10 15.81
C ILE A 204 0.19 11.08 16.81
N ASP A 205 -0.55 10.10 16.30
CA ASP A 205 -0.98 8.92 17.05
C ASP A 205 0.07 7.83 16.89
N VAL A 206 1.00 7.70 17.85
CA VAL A 206 2.10 6.75 17.82
C VAL A 206 1.57 5.35 18.11
N LEU A 207 1.90 4.37 17.25
CA LEU A 207 1.57 2.96 17.48
C LEU A 207 2.35 2.44 18.69
N GLU A 208 1.63 2.13 19.76
CA GLU A 208 2.20 1.94 21.10
C GLU A 208 3.29 0.87 21.19
N GLN A 209 3.11 -0.26 20.49
CA GLN A 209 4.06 -1.37 20.53
C GLN A 209 5.39 -1.04 19.82
N THR A 210 5.40 -0.06 18.91
CA THR A 210 6.60 0.31 18.16
C THR A 210 7.63 1.08 19.00
N MET A 211 7.22 1.59 20.15
CA MET A 211 8.14 2.24 21.10
C MET A 211 9.09 1.23 21.81
N SER A 212 8.75 -0.06 21.78
CA SER A 212 9.52 -1.12 22.48
C SER A 212 10.02 -2.24 21.57
N SER A 213 9.55 -2.32 20.32
CA SER A 213 9.90 -3.38 19.38
C SER A 213 9.82 -2.90 17.93
N ASN A 214 10.76 -3.36 17.11
CA ASN A 214 10.77 -3.13 15.66
C ASN A 214 10.00 -4.21 14.87
N ASP A 215 9.28 -5.13 15.52
CA ASP A 215 8.57 -6.21 14.84
C ASP A 215 7.54 -5.70 13.86
N ALA A 216 6.78 -4.66 14.23
CA ALA A 216 5.73 -4.10 13.39
C ALA A 216 6.28 -3.51 12.08
N ILE A 217 7.33 -2.67 12.18
CA ILE A 217 7.94 -2.05 11.00
C ILE A 217 8.65 -3.09 10.13
N ASN A 218 9.33 -4.07 10.73
CA ASN A 218 9.96 -5.15 9.99
C ASN A 218 8.93 -5.98 9.21
N LYS A 219 7.83 -6.39 9.84
CA LYS A 219 6.74 -7.13 9.17
C LYS A 219 6.08 -6.32 8.06
N ALA A 220 5.87 -5.03 8.26
CA ALA A 220 5.31 -4.15 7.23
C ALA A 220 6.27 -4.01 6.04
N VAL A 221 7.55 -3.77 6.28
CA VAL A 221 8.58 -3.62 5.23
C VAL A 221 8.79 -4.94 4.48
N ASP A 222 8.90 -6.06 5.18
CA ASP A 222 9.07 -7.37 4.53
C ASP A 222 7.83 -7.78 3.75
N GLY A 223 6.62 -7.52 4.28
CA GLY A 223 5.38 -7.68 3.55
C GLY A 223 5.38 -6.86 2.26
N GLY A 224 5.75 -5.59 2.32
CA GLY A 224 5.87 -4.73 1.14
C GLY A 224 6.88 -5.26 0.11
N ARG A 225 8.04 -5.75 0.54
CA ARG A 225 9.06 -6.36 -0.35
C ARG A 225 8.54 -7.61 -1.04
N ILE A 226 7.83 -8.48 -0.32
CA ILE A 226 7.23 -9.71 -0.87
C ILE A 226 6.19 -9.33 -1.93
N ILE A 227 5.34 -8.36 -1.67
CA ILE A 227 4.31 -7.90 -2.59
C ILE A 227 4.92 -7.29 -3.86
N LEU A 228 5.95 -6.46 -3.74
CA LEU A 228 6.64 -5.88 -4.90
C LEU A 228 7.35 -6.96 -5.74
N ALA A 229 7.92 -7.98 -5.11
CA ALA A 229 8.50 -9.12 -5.83
C ALA A 229 7.42 -9.89 -6.61
N ALA A 230 6.27 -10.15 -6.00
CA ALA A 230 5.14 -10.83 -6.65
C ALA A 230 4.55 -10.01 -7.81
N ASP A 231 4.39 -8.70 -7.64
CA ASP A 231 3.98 -7.76 -8.69
C ASP A 231 4.93 -7.85 -9.91
N SER A 232 6.25 -7.84 -9.65
CA SER A 232 7.28 -7.96 -10.69
C SER A 232 7.24 -9.31 -11.41
N ILE A 233 6.96 -10.41 -10.69
CA ILE A 233 6.78 -11.74 -11.28
C ILE A 233 5.56 -11.74 -12.21
N GLY A 234 4.44 -11.19 -11.79
CA GLY A 234 3.23 -11.08 -12.60
C GLY A 234 3.46 -10.27 -13.88
N ALA A 235 4.11 -9.11 -13.78
CA ALA A 235 4.48 -8.30 -14.92
C ALA A 235 5.43 -9.05 -15.89
N SER A 236 6.43 -9.76 -15.36
CA SER A 236 7.38 -10.55 -16.14
C SER A 236 6.70 -11.69 -16.89
N GLN A 237 5.78 -12.41 -16.25
CA GLN A 237 5.01 -13.46 -16.89
C GLN A 237 4.19 -12.90 -18.06
N ARG A 238 3.52 -11.76 -17.86
CA ARG A 238 2.74 -11.11 -18.93
C ARG A 238 3.60 -10.69 -20.12
N LEU A 239 4.84 -10.24 -19.89
CA LEU A 239 5.79 -9.91 -20.96
C LEU A 239 6.22 -11.16 -21.75
N ILE A 240 6.49 -12.27 -21.06
CA ILE A 240 6.82 -13.55 -21.69
C ILE A 240 5.64 -14.03 -22.56
N ASP A 241 4.43 -14.03 -22.03
CA ASP A 241 3.22 -14.45 -22.75
C ASP A 241 3.02 -13.64 -24.04
N LYS A 242 3.22 -12.32 -23.97
CA LYS A 242 3.15 -11.44 -25.14
C LYS A 242 4.27 -11.72 -26.15
N ALA A 243 5.49 -11.95 -25.72
CA ALA A 243 6.60 -12.28 -26.58
C ALA A 243 6.36 -13.62 -27.32
N VAL A 244 5.86 -14.63 -26.62
CA VAL A 244 5.47 -15.92 -27.19
C VAL A 244 4.31 -15.76 -28.19
N ALA A 245 3.30 -14.98 -27.88
CA ALA A 245 2.20 -14.72 -28.80
C ALA A 245 2.64 -13.98 -30.07
N TYR A 246 3.55 -13.04 -29.95
CA TYR A 246 4.11 -12.29 -31.07
C TYR A 246 4.99 -13.18 -31.99
N SER A 247 5.65 -14.19 -31.44
CA SER A 247 6.53 -15.09 -32.22
C SER A 247 5.80 -16.18 -33.00
N LYS A 248 4.49 -16.36 -32.81
CA LYS A 248 3.62 -17.29 -33.53
C LYS A 248 2.96 -16.66 -34.75
#